data_098778624b55b567d6e6dadad1fefe76
#
_entry.id   098778624b55b567d6e6dadad1fefe76
#
_cell.length_a   1.000
_cell.length_b   1.000
_cell.length_c   1.000
_cell.angle_alpha   90.00
_cell.angle_beta   90.00
_cell.angle_gamma   90.00
#
_symmetry.space_group_name_H-M   'P 1'
#
loop_
_entity.id
_entity.type
_entity.pdbx_description
1 polymer ?
#
loop_
_entity_poly.entity_id
_entity_poly.type
_entity_poly.pdbx_seq_one_letter_code
_entity_poly.pdbx_strand_id
1 'polypeptide(L)'
;MEQNYTIKLPPKDKEISLKKFSHKGWDFYSHSEYMMNSVDLDLLCKENEKSKLYIDHLPEVFYGYNRLFLVNESKNFCYEFNPLQFMSLTRYDIRKKLYDNKDIYYIPPQVKVQHHKTWENIKIEGRDDIKRIEPTSDWSFSSPYLGYYSSIAKSEMNKFYPSIKDDKIFNKKIGEETQGIVIPLDKLRPENKIIEYYQVEFFEDELSDNGISEGKIRFRIMNDCFYGLMRSYVRVDNVLIRNIDTRIYYGFGDPYIIRNISVKEMSYEKLTNMGFSFSNEWNMSPNQSDIVGQYMGKPLFEINDLVYL
;
A
#
# COMPACT_ATOMS: atom_id res chain seq x y z
N MET A 1 23.01 -19.45 -4.20
CA MET A 1 22.81 -18.60 -3.01
C MET A 1 21.35 -18.21 -3.03
N GLU A 2 20.55 -18.70 -2.09
CA GLU A 2 19.17 -18.28 -1.94
C GLU A 2 19.11 -16.78 -1.64
N GLN A 3 18.34 -16.06 -2.42
CA GLN A 3 18.15 -14.63 -2.25
C GLN A 3 17.21 -14.43 -1.04
N ASN A 4 17.74 -13.87 0.02
CA ASN A 4 16.94 -13.62 1.22
C ASN A 4 16.15 -12.32 1.04
N TYR A 5 14.83 -12.44 0.82
CA TYR A 5 13.88 -11.33 0.69
C TYR A 5 13.09 -11.10 2.00
N THR A 6 13.69 -11.42 3.13
CA THR A 6 13.03 -11.26 4.43
C THR A 6 13.40 -9.93 5.04
N ILE A 7 12.41 -9.12 5.36
CA ILE A 7 12.55 -7.93 6.20
C ILE A 7 12.17 -8.34 7.64
N LYS A 8 13.07 -8.06 8.59
CA LYS A 8 12.86 -8.36 10.01
C LYS A 8 12.44 -7.10 10.74
N LEU A 9 11.35 -7.20 11.48
CA LEU A 9 10.97 -6.17 12.43
C LEU A 9 11.79 -6.29 13.72
N PRO A 10 12.15 -5.16 14.36
CA PRO A 10 12.71 -5.19 15.69
C PRO A 10 11.77 -5.92 16.66
N PRO A 11 12.32 -6.71 17.60
CA PRO A 11 11.50 -7.38 18.61
C PRO A 11 10.80 -6.35 19.49
N LYS A 12 9.53 -6.58 19.79
CA LYS A 12 8.76 -5.81 20.77
C LYS A 12 8.67 -6.56 22.08
N ASP A 13 8.90 -5.85 23.18
CA ASP A 13 8.78 -6.39 24.55
C ASP A 13 7.32 -6.58 25.00
N LYS A 14 6.37 -6.11 24.21
CA LYS A 14 4.93 -6.19 24.51
C LYS A 14 4.22 -7.15 23.58
N GLU A 15 3.37 -7.97 24.18
CA GLU A 15 2.45 -8.82 23.44
C GLU A 15 1.52 -7.95 22.59
N ILE A 16 1.43 -8.27 21.31
CA ILE A 16 0.66 -7.49 20.34
C ILE A 16 -0.79 -7.95 20.40
N SER A 17 -1.69 -7.04 20.73
CA SER A 17 -3.12 -7.32 20.73
C SER A 17 -3.68 -7.27 19.33
N LEU A 18 -4.07 -8.42 18.80
CA LEU A 18 -4.84 -8.51 17.56
C LEU A 18 -6.33 -8.40 17.88
N LYS A 19 -7.02 -7.45 17.27
CA LYS A 19 -8.48 -7.48 17.25
C LYS A 19 -8.92 -8.60 16.33
N LYS A 20 -9.78 -9.49 16.83
CA LYS A 20 -10.34 -10.60 16.05
C LYS A 20 -11.83 -10.41 15.88
N PHE A 21 -12.31 -10.63 14.65
CA PHE A 21 -13.73 -10.77 14.35
C PHE A 21 -13.94 -12.00 13.46
N SER A 22 -14.96 -12.78 13.72
CA SER A 22 -15.25 -14.01 12.96
C SER A 22 -16.62 -13.90 12.29
N HIS A 23 -16.69 -14.21 11.00
CA HIS A 23 -17.93 -14.22 10.25
C HIS A 23 -17.89 -15.21 9.09
N LYS A 24 -18.92 -16.05 8.96
CA LYS A 24 -19.12 -17.01 7.85
C LYS A 24 -17.87 -17.83 7.48
N GLY A 25 -17.17 -18.37 8.48
CA GLY A 25 -16.00 -19.22 8.30
C GLY A 25 -14.69 -18.46 7.98
N TRP A 26 -14.73 -17.14 8.09
CA TRP A 26 -13.55 -16.29 8.04
C TRP A 26 -13.23 -15.69 9.39
N ASP A 27 -11.96 -15.60 9.69
CA ASP A 27 -11.41 -14.84 10.80
C ASP A 27 -10.66 -13.62 10.24
N PHE A 28 -10.99 -12.46 10.77
CA PHE A 28 -10.38 -11.18 10.43
C PHE A 28 -9.59 -10.69 11.63
N TYR A 29 -8.32 -10.40 11.40
CA TYR A 29 -7.42 -9.89 12.44
C TYR A 29 -6.88 -8.54 12.01
N SER A 30 -7.02 -7.55 12.86
CA SER A 30 -6.44 -6.23 12.67
C SER A 30 -5.52 -5.88 13.82
N HIS A 31 -4.33 -5.45 13.48
CA HIS A 31 -3.39 -4.88 14.42
C HIS A 31 -3.08 -3.45 14.00
N SER A 32 -3.23 -2.52 14.92
CA SER A 32 -2.90 -1.10 14.74
C SER A 32 -2.13 -0.61 15.94
N GLU A 33 -0.93 -0.11 15.71
CA GLU A 33 -0.04 0.44 16.71
C GLU A 33 0.31 1.89 16.38
N TYR A 34 0.94 2.57 17.32
CA TYR A 34 1.54 3.87 17.08
C TYR A 34 2.66 3.77 16.04
N MET A 35 3.01 4.91 15.44
CA MET A 35 4.15 5.00 14.54
C MET A 35 5.43 4.46 15.22
N MET A 36 6.31 3.89 14.43
CA MET A 36 7.62 3.47 14.89
C MET A 36 8.42 4.70 15.35
N ASN A 37 9.08 4.59 16.48
CA ASN A 37 9.99 5.62 16.94
C ASN A 37 11.34 5.53 16.21
N SER A 38 12.21 6.54 16.36
CA SER A 38 13.50 6.59 15.70
C SER A 38 14.41 5.40 16.03
N VAL A 39 14.33 4.86 17.24
CA VAL A 39 15.12 3.68 17.64
C VAL A 39 14.65 2.44 16.90
N ASP A 40 13.32 2.23 16.81
CA ASP A 40 12.74 1.11 16.06
C ASP A 40 13.07 1.21 14.57
N LEU A 41 13.04 2.43 13.99
CA LEU A 41 13.39 2.66 12.59
C LEU A 41 14.88 2.37 12.33
N ASP A 42 15.77 2.83 13.22
CA ASP A 42 17.20 2.55 13.12
C ASP A 42 17.52 1.06 13.21
N LEU A 43 16.84 0.34 14.11
CA LEU A 43 16.98 -1.11 14.22
C LEU A 43 16.45 -1.82 12.97
N LEU A 44 15.32 -1.39 12.46
CA LEU A 44 14.76 -1.92 11.22
C LEU A 44 15.76 -1.77 10.05
N CYS A 45 16.35 -0.59 9.89
CA CYS A 45 17.36 -0.33 8.87
C CYS A 45 18.61 -1.21 9.05
N LYS A 46 19.17 -1.27 10.26
CA LYS A 46 20.37 -2.07 10.57
C LYS A 46 20.16 -3.58 10.36
N GLU A 47 19.02 -4.11 10.82
CA GLU A 47 18.72 -5.54 10.67
C GLU A 47 18.51 -5.96 9.21
N ASN A 48 18.07 -5.02 8.37
CA ASN A 48 17.73 -5.29 6.98
C ASN A 48 18.76 -4.78 5.96
N GLU A 49 19.87 -4.17 6.40
CA GLU A 49 20.90 -3.60 5.54
C GLU A 49 21.43 -4.58 4.48
N LYS A 50 21.51 -5.87 4.81
CA LYS A 50 21.95 -6.94 3.91
C LYS A 50 20.83 -7.56 3.10
N SER A 51 19.57 -7.15 3.33
CA SER A 51 18.43 -7.63 2.58
C SER A 51 18.38 -6.98 1.21
N LYS A 52 17.99 -7.74 0.17
CA LYS A 52 17.71 -7.15 -1.15
C LYS A 52 16.49 -6.23 -1.16
N LEU A 53 15.69 -6.29 -0.12
CA LEU A 53 14.53 -5.44 0.10
C LEU A 53 14.85 -4.29 1.05
N TYR A 54 16.13 -4.06 1.33
CA TYR A 54 16.54 -2.93 2.14
C TYR A 54 15.93 -1.63 1.63
N ILE A 55 15.27 -0.93 2.52
CA ILE A 55 14.62 0.34 2.25
C ILE A 55 15.56 1.40 2.81
N ASP A 56 16.28 2.07 1.93
CA ASP A 56 17.30 3.07 2.27
C ASP A 56 16.66 4.40 2.70
N HIS A 57 15.37 4.57 2.43
CA HIS A 57 14.61 5.74 2.79
C HIS A 57 13.22 5.32 3.28
N LEU A 58 12.90 5.68 4.50
CA LEU A 58 11.60 5.42 5.12
C LEU A 58 10.79 6.71 5.18
N PRO A 59 9.46 6.64 5.14
CA PRO A 59 8.60 7.80 5.34
C PRO A 59 8.75 8.34 6.77
N GLU A 60 8.43 9.62 6.97
CA GLU A 60 8.52 10.31 8.26
C GLU A 60 7.68 9.64 9.33
N VAL A 61 6.49 9.17 8.95
CA VAL A 61 5.58 8.43 9.82
C VAL A 61 5.40 7.03 9.26
N PHE A 62 5.92 6.03 9.97
CA PHE A 62 5.85 4.64 9.55
C PHE A 62 5.22 3.75 10.62
N TYR A 63 4.18 3.01 10.21
CA TYR A 63 3.43 2.10 11.08
C TYR A 63 3.82 0.64 10.83
N GLY A 64 5.10 0.33 10.92
CA GLY A 64 5.69 -0.95 10.52
C GLY A 64 5.08 -2.20 11.17
N TYR A 65 4.45 -2.06 12.32
CA TYR A 65 3.79 -3.16 13.04
C TYR A 65 2.32 -3.36 12.64
N ASN A 66 1.72 -2.42 11.92
CA ASN A 66 0.32 -2.52 11.53
C ASN A 66 0.08 -3.65 10.53
N ARG A 67 -1.05 -4.34 10.65
CA ARG A 67 -1.39 -5.49 9.79
C ARG A 67 -2.89 -5.71 9.70
N LEU A 68 -3.31 -6.28 8.60
CA LEU A 68 -4.64 -6.86 8.41
C LEU A 68 -4.50 -8.27 7.84
N PHE A 69 -5.08 -9.26 8.52
CA PHE A 69 -5.14 -10.64 8.06
C PHE A 69 -6.56 -11.10 7.85
N LEU A 70 -6.78 -11.85 6.79
CA LEU A 70 -8.02 -12.53 6.46
C LEU A 70 -7.72 -14.03 6.39
N VAL A 71 -8.34 -14.82 7.24
CA VAL A 71 -8.05 -16.25 7.37
C VAL A 71 -9.29 -17.07 7.13
N ASN A 72 -9.18 -18.10 6.32
CA ASN A 72 -10.19 -19.14 6.17
C ASN A 72 -9.55 -20.50 6.43
N GLU A 73 -9.78 -21.06 7.62
CA GLU A 73 -9.16 -22.32 8.03
C GLU A 73 -9.62 -23.49 7.17
N SER A 74 -10.92 -23.55 6.83
CA SER A 74 -11.49 -24.65 6.04
C SER A 74 -10.90 -24.73 4.63
N LYS A 75 -10.40 -23.60 4.11
CA LYS A 75 -9.75 -23.51 2.79
C LYS A 75 -8.23 -23.47 2.88
N ASN A 76 -7.68 -23.55 4.09
CA ASN A 76 -6.25 -23.40 4.35
C ASN A 76 -5.66 -22.14 3.68
N PHE A 77 -6.38 -21.01 3.79
CA PHE A 77 -6.09 -19.76 3.08
C PHE A 77 -5.90 -18.59 4.04
N CYS A 78 -4.89 -17.78 3.76
CA CYS A 78 -4.62 -16.53 4.45
C CYS A 78 -4.33 -15.42 3.43
N TYR A 79 -4.89 -14.24 3.65
CA TYR A 79 -4.58 -13.03 2.90
C TYR A 79 -4.09 -11.95 3.88
N GLU A 80 -2.98 -11.30 3.57
CA GLU A 80 -2.32 -10.33 4.44
C GLU A 80 -2.08 -8.99 3.74
N PHE A 81 -2.28 -7.91 4.48
CA PHE A 81 -1.81 -6.57 4.15
C PHE A 81 -0.83 -6.09 5.21
N ASN A 82 0.33 -5.60 4.77
CA ASN A 82 1.49 -5.36 5.61
C ASN A 82 2.30 -4.16 5.08
N PRO A 83 2.60 -3.13 5.90
CA PRO A 83 3.33 -1.94 5.48
C PRO A 83 4.75 -2.22 4.99
N LEU A 84 5.45 -3.22 5.55
CA LEU A 84 6.80 -3.55 5.09
C LEU A 84 6.81 -4.14 3.69
N GLN A 85 5.84 -5.00 3.39
CA GLN A 85 5.67 -5.52 2.03
C GLN A 85 5.31 -4.38 1.07
N PHE A 86 4.43 -3.46 1.49
CA PHE A 86 4.11 -2.28 0.72
C PHE A 86 5.38 -1.48 0.41
N MET A 87 6.16 -1.12 1.44
CA MET A 87 7.37 -0.31 1.31
C MET A 87 8.44 -0.97 0.44
N SER A 88 8.61 -2.29 0.55
CA SER A 88 9.57 -3.01 -0.30
C SER A 88 9.27 -2.90 -1.80
N LEU A 89 8.02 -2.64 -2.16
CA LEU A 89 7.58 -2.44 -3.54
C LEU A 89 7.61 -0.97 -3.99
N THR A 90 7.97 -0.03 -3.14
CA THR A 90 8.14 1.37 -3.54
C THR A 90 9.45 1.58 -4.31
N ARG A 91 10.45 0.73 -4.13
CA ARG A 91 11.71 0.80 -4.85
C ARG A 91 11.56 0.48 -6.33
N TYR A 92 11.81 1.47 -7.16
CA TYR A 92 11.67 1.34 -8.62
C TYR A 92 12.58 0.27 -9.22
N ASP A 93 13.84 0.18 -8.76
CA ASP A 93 14.82 -0.79 -9.24
C ASP A 93 14.42 -2.23 -8.90
N ILE A 94 13.84 -2.46 -7.72
CA ILE A 94 13.30 -3.75 -7.32
C ILE A 94 12.07 -4.08 -8.14
N ARG A 95 11.12 -3.15 -8.25
CA ARG A 95 9.92 -3.32 -9.06
C ARG A 95 10.27 -3.67 -10.49
N LYS A 96 11.19 -2.92 -11.10
CA LYS A 96 11.64 -3.17 -12.46
C LYS A 96 12.20 -4.58 -12.62
N LYS A 97 13.09 -5.03 -11.72
CA LYS A 97 13.65 -6.38 -11.76
C LYS A 97 12.61 -7.49 -11.59
N LEU A 98 11.61 -7.27 -10.71
CA LEU A 98 10.56 -8.23 -10.44
C LEU A 98 9.57 -8.34 -11.60
N TYR A 99 9.36 -7.26 -12.36
CA TYR A 99 8.31 -7.13 -13.37
C TYR A 99 8.81 -7.07 -14.81
N ASP A 100 10.10 -6.83 -15.06
CA ASP A 100 10.68 -6.71 -16.41
C ASP A 100 10.40 -7.92 -17.34
N ASN A 101 10.10 -9.07 -16.77
CA ASN A 101 9.78 -10.30 -17.53
C ASN A 101 8.27 -10.62 -17.57
N LYS A 102 7.41 -9.72 -17.09
CA LYS A 102 5.98 -10.00 -16.95
C LYS A 102 5.20 -8.81 -17.53
N ASP A 103 4.70 -8.95 -18.74
CA ASP A 103 3.94 -7.95 -19.52
C ASP A 103 2.65 -7.42 -18.84
N ILE A 104 2.50 -7.56 -17.53
CA ILE A 104 1.21 -7.54 -16.86
C ILE A 104 1.13 -6.49 -15.74
N TYR A 105 2.27 -5.96 -15.27
CA TYR A 105 2.26 -4.99 -14.18
C TYR A 105 2.59 -3.59 -14.68
N TYR A 106 1.70 -2.66 -14.42
CA TYR A 106 2.01 -1.25 -14.57
C TYR A 106 2.95 -0.83 -13.42
N ILE A 107 4.16 -0.41 -13.79
CA ILE A 107 5.08 0.22 -12.87
C ILE A 107 4.90 1.72 -13.05
N PRO A 108 4.31 2.43 -12.06
CA PRO A 108 4.18 3.86 -12.18
C PRO A 108 5.57 4.49 -12.28
N PRO A 109 5.77 5.49 -13.14
CA PRO A 109 7.05 6.18 -13.26
C PRO A 109 7.43 6.84 -11.94
N GLN A 110 8.73 6.91 -11.66
CA GLN A 110 9.23 7.65 -10.51
C GLN A 110 8.82 9.11 -10.59
N VAL A 111 8.42 9.66 -9.44
CA VAL A 111 8.17 11.08 -9.27
C VAL A 111 9.38 11.69 -8.57
N LYS A 112 10.01 12.69 -9.20
CA LYS A 112 11.10 13.43 -8.56
C LYS A 112 10.51 14.45 -7.60
N VAL A 113 10.76 14.28 -6.32
CA VAL A 113 10.44 15.25 -5.29
C VAL A 113 11.65 16.16 -5.11
N GLN A 114 11.45 17.48 -5.16
CA GLN A 114 12.49 18.47 -4.89
C GLN A 114 12.26 19.03 -3.49
N HIS A 115 13.34 19.38 -2.77
CA HIS A 115 13.21 20.09 -1.51
C HIS A 115 12.46 21.41 -1.72
N HIS A 116 11.62 21.78 -0.75
CA HIS A 116 10.91 23.03 -0.78
C HIS A 116 11.90 24.21 -0.82
N LYS A 117 11.57 25.28 -1.57
CA LYS A 117 12.45 26.45 -1.75
C LYS A 117 12.90 27.10 -0.45
N THR A 118 12.11 26.98 0.62
CA THR A 118 12.50 27.45 1.95
C THR A 118 13.71 26.74 2.51
N TRP A 119 13.95 25.49 2.13
CA TRP A 119 15.09 24.68 2.55
C TRP A 119 16.37 25.00 1.75
N GLU A 120 16.25 25.56 0.55
CA GLU A 120 17.41 25.98 -0.26
C GLU A 120 18.26 27.08 0.41
N ASN A 121 17.67 27.81 1.35
CA ASN A 121 18.32 28.92 2.06
C ASN A 121 18.77 28.57 3.49
N ILE A 122 18.47 27.36 3.97
CA ILE A 122 18.90 26.91 5.30
C ILE A 122 20.33 26.35 5.17
N LYS A 123 21.32 27.15 5.53
CA LYS A 123 22.67 26.66 5.78
C LYS A 123 22.64 25.86 7.06
N ILE A 124 22.63 24.54 6.95
CA ILE A 124 22.87 23.64 8.08
C ILE A 124 24.37 23.64 8.29
N GLU A 125 24.83 24.18 9.42
CA GLU A 125 26.23 24.25 9.77
C GLU A 125 26.86 22.83 9.73
N GLY A 126 27.91 22.65 8.92
CA GLY A 126 28.56 21.34 8.73
C GLY A 126 27.96 20.42 7.67
N ARG A 127 26.99 20.87 6.87
CA ARG A 127 26.35 20.09 5.80
C ARG A 127 26.39 20.84 4.46
N ASP A 128 27.60 21.07 3.92
CA ASP A 128 27.80 21.64 2.59
C ASP A 128 27.45 20.64 1.44
N ASP A 129 27.08 19.44 1.80
CA ASP A 129 26.86 18.30 0.91
C ASP A 129 25.39 18.01 0.59
N ILE A 130 24.44 18.81 1.07
CA ILE A 130 23.05 18.67 0.67
C ILE A 130 22.86 19.15 -0.77
N LYS A 131 23.51 18.43 -1.66
CA LYS A 131 23.16 18.41 -3.07
C LYS A 131 21.85 17.68 -3.20
N ARG A 132 20.99 18.12 -4.16
CA ARG A 132 19.79 17.41 -4.59
C ARG A 132 19.99 15.91 -4.45
N ILE A 133 19.39 15.32 -3.44
CA ILE A 133 19.39 13.87 -3.29
C ILE A 133 18.49 13.37 -4.41
N GLU A 134 19.09 12.83 -5.48
CA GLU A 134 18.30 12.02 -6.40
C GLU A 134 17.94 10.75 -5.64
N PRO A 135 16.64 10.49 -5.42
CA PRO A 135 16.24 9.34 -4.63
C PRO A 135 16.68 8.06 -5.33
N THR A 136 17.34 7.19 -4.61
CA THR A 136 17.65 5.82 -5.03
C THR A 136 16.42 4.93 -5.04
N SER A 137 15.32 5.41 -4.42
CA SER A 137 14.00 4.78 -4.34
C SER A 137 12.93 5.74 -4.89
N ASP A 138 11.70 5.26 -5.02
CA ASP A 138 10.55 6.12 -5.32
C ASP A 138 10.17 6.89 -4.04
N TRP A 139 10.66 8.10 -3.90
CA TRP A 139 10.39 8.97 -2.75
C TRP A 139 8.91 9.29 -2.56
N SER A 140 8.14 9.15 -3.61
CA SER A 140 6.70 9.28 -3.49
C SER A 140 6.07 8.07 -2.78
N PHE A 141 6.86 7.06 -2.43
CA PHE A 141 6.40 5.82 -1.80
C PHE A 141 5.22 5.16 -2.52
N SER A 142 5.07 5.40 -3.81
CA SER A 142 4.00 4.81 -4.61
C SER A 142 4.22 3.32 -4.80
N SER A 143 3.19 2.52 -4.57
CA SER A 143 3.29 1.08 -4.74
C SER A 143 2.01 0.47 -5.31
N PRO A 144 2.11 -0.40 -6.33
CA PRO A 144 1.00 -1.21 -6.80
C PRO A 144 0.81 -2.45 -5.90
N TYR A 145 0.87 -2.30 -4.60
CA TYR A 145 0.80 -3.38 -3.64
C TYR A 145 -0.56 -4.06 -3.62
N LEU A 146 -0.56 -5.38 -3.82
CA LEU A 146 -1.77 -6.19 -3.94
C LEU A 146 -2.16 -6.95 -2.67
N GLY A 147 -1.39 -6.80 -1.59
CA GLY A 147 -1.43 -7.74 -0.49
C GLY A 147 -0.77 -9.07 -0.85
N TYR A 148 -0.69 -9.97 0.10
CA TYR A 148 -0.09 -11.28 -0.03
C TYR A 148 -1.07 -12.37 0.41
N TYR A 149 -1.11 -13.48 -0.31
CA TYR A 149 -1.90 -14.64 0.10
C TYR A 149 -1.08 -15.91 0.10
N SER A 150 -1.39 -16.82 1.02
CA SER A 150 -0.70 -18.10 1.19
C SER A 150 -1.60 -19.14 1.87
N SER A 151 -1.10 -20.39 1.96
CA SER A 151 -1.67 -21.35 2.90
C SER A 151 -1.38 -20.90 4.35
N ILE A 152 -2.24 -21.27 5.29
CA ILE A 152 -2.09 -20.92 6.73
C ILE A 152 -0.77 -21.45 7.28
N ALA A 153 -0.37 -22.67 6.91
CA ALA A 153 0.91 -23.27 7.32
C ALA A 153 2.15 -22.48 6.85
N LYS A 154 1.99 -21.64 5.83
CA LYS A 154 3.04 -20.73 5.32
C LYS A 154 2.81 -19.28 5.70
N SER A 155 1.67 -18.97 6.33
CA SER A 155 1.38 -17.64 6.81
C SER A 155 2.26 -17.36 8.02
N GLU A 156 2.73 -16.14 8.11
CA GLU A 156 3.56 -15.68 9.23
C GLU A 156 2.71 -14.95 10.28
N MET A 157 1.42 -15.31 10.40
CA MET A 157 0.49 -14.69 11.34
C MET A 157 1.06 -14.55 12.77
N ASN A 158 1.83 -15.54 13.19
CA ASN A 158 2.48 -15.57 14.51
C ASN A 158 3.92 -15.04 14.49
N LYS A 159 4.41 -14.61 13.32
CA LYS A 159 5.77 -14.09 13.16
C LYS A 159 5.68 -12.67 12.62
N PHE A 160 6.23 -11.73 13.37
CA PHE A 160 6.36 -10.34 12.94
C PHE A 160 7.39 -10.12 11.82
N TYR A 161 7.69 -11.14 11.05
CA TYR A 161 8.69 -11.11 9.99
C TYR A 161 8.02 -11.36 8.64
N PRO A 162 7.66 -10.33 7.89
CA PRO A 162 7.17 -10.55 6.54
C PRO A 162 8.29 -11.18 5.72
N SER A 163 8.09 -12.40 5.26
CA SER A 163 8.94 -12.98 4.23
C SER A 163 8.28 -12.77 2.89
N ILE A 164 8.87 -11.94 2.06
CA ILE A 164 8.51 -11.89 0.65
C ILE A 164 9.23 -13.05 -0.01
N LYS A 165 8.56 -14.18 -0.12
CA LYS A 165 9.07 -15.29 -0.93
C LYS A 165 8.79 -15.02 -2.39
N ASP A 166 9.85 -15.06 -3.18
CA ASP A 166 9.93 -14.74 -4.61
C ASP A 166 8.80 -15.34 -5.47
N ASP A 167 8.27 -16.49 -5.05
CA ASP A 167 7.49 -17.33 -5.94
C ASP A 167 5.98 -17.06 -5.96
N LYS A 168 5.41 -16.29 -5.02
CA LYS A 168 3.95 -16.30 -4.84
C LYS A 168 3.27 -14.94 -4.89
N ILE A 169 3.95 -13.86 -4.58
CA ILE A 169 3.38 -12.51 -4.76
C ILE A 169 3.17 -12.24 -6.25
N PHE A 170 4.02 -12.84 -7.09
CA PHE A 170 4.18 -12.46 -8.49
C PHE A 170 3.94 -13.60 -9.49
N ASN A 171 3.70 -14.84 -9.05
CA ASN A 171 3.70 -16.02 -9.92
C ASN A 171 2.36 -16.40 -10.53
N LYS A 172 1.27 -15.75 -10.23
CA LYS A 172 0.09 -15.87 -11.09
C LYS A 172 0.13 -14.72 -12.08
N LYS A 173 0.08 -15.06 -13.38
CA LYS A 173 -0.30 -14.13 -14.42
C LYS A 173 -1.54 -13.38 -13.93
N ILE A 174 -1.38 -12.12 -13.56
CA ILE A 174 -2.50 -11.20 -13.48
C ILE A 174 -2.93 -11.11 -14.94
N GLY A 175 -4.03 -11.68 -15.33
CA GLY A 175 -4.43 -11.54 -16.71
C GLY A 175 -4.83 -12.81 -17.42
N GLU A 176 -5.18 -13.87 -16.74
CA GLU A 176 -6.31 -14.59 -17.28
C GLU A 176 -7.44 -13.60 -17.20
N GLU A 177 -7.84 -13.09 -18.38
CA GLU A 177 -8.99 -12.19 -18.51
C GLU A 177 -10.08 -12.74 -17.63
N THR A 178 -10.57 -11.95 -16.68
CA THR A 178 -11.60 -12.36 -15.73
C THR A 178 -12.94 -12.59 -16.43
N GLN A 179 -12.94 -12.69 -17.76
CA GLN A 179 -14.12 -12.88 -18.62
C GLN A 179 -15.29 -11.97 -18.24
N GLY A 180 -14.98 -10.72 -17.86
CA GLY A 180 -15.97 -9.75 -17.44
C GLY A 180 -16.36 -9.81 -15.95
N ILE A 181 -15.71 -10.65 -15.13
CA ILE A 181 -15.91 -10.65 -13.69
C ILE A 181 -15.30 -9.38 -13.11
N VAL A 182 -16.13 -8.57 -12.48
CA VAL A 182 -15.77 -7.31 -11.85
C VAL A 182 -16.33 -7.23 -10.45
N ILE A 183 -15.79 -6.35 -9.63
CA ILE A 183 -16.34 -6.10 -8.28
C ILE A 183 -17.78 -5.59 -8.41
N PRO A 184 -18.78 -6.26 -7.81
CA PRO A 184 -20.17 -5.88 -7.89
C PRO A 184 -20.46 -4.67 -7.00
N LEU A 185 -20.39 -3.46 -7.58
CA LEU A 185 -20.55 -2.20 -6.82
C LEU A 185 -21.94 -2.04 -6.19
N ASP A 186 -22.95 -2.69 -6.74
CA ASP A 186 -24.31 -2.74 -6.16
C ASP A 186 -24.34 -3.42 -4.79
N LYS A 187 -23.45 -4.37 -4.53
CA LYS A 187 -23.29 -5.02 -3.23
C LYS A 187 -22.62 -4.14 -2.18
N LEU A 188 -21.99 -3.05 -2.59
CA LEU A 188 -21.26 -2.12 -1.71
C LEU A 188 -22.08 -0.88 -1.33
N ARG A 189 -23.37 -0.85 -1.68
CA ARG A 189 -24.26 0.27 -1.39
C ARG A 189 -24.50 0.42 0.12
N PRO A 190 -24.89 1.63 0.58
CA PRO A 190 -25.14 1.90 2.01
C PRO A 190 -26.22 1.03 2.64
N GLU A 191 -27.16 0.47 1.84
CA GLU A 191 -28.20 -0.44 2.30
C GLU A 191 -27.63 -1.75 2.86
N ASN A 192 -26.43 -2.15 2.39
CA ASN A 192 -25.72 -3.31 2.91
C ASN A 192 -25.02 -2.92 4.22
N LYS A 193 -25.63 -3.28 5.33
CA LYS A 193 -25.14 -2.93 6.66
C LYS A 193 -23.71 -3.44 6.87
N ILE A 194 -22.81 -2.51 7.18
CA ILE A 194 -21.46 -2.84 7.66
C ILE A 194 -21.59 -3.39 9.07
N ILE A 195 -21.08 -4.58 9.32
CA ILE A 195 -21.07 -5.24 10.62
C ILE A 195 -19.74 -5.08 11.35
N GLU A 196 -18.63 -4.93 10.60
CA GLU A 196 -17.32 -4.63 11.16
C GLU A 196 -16.53 -3.78 10.16
N TYR A 197 -15.65 -2.92 10.68
CA TYR A 197 -14.82 -2.01 9.89
C TYR A 197 -13.44 -1.89 10.47
N TYR A 198 -12.43 -1.96 9.59
CA TYR A 198 -11.04 -1.71 9.93
C TYR A 198 -10.47 -0.61 9.06
N GLN A 199 -9.63 0.23 9.66
CA GLN A 199 -8.73 1.13 8.97
C GLN A 199 -7.34 0.88 9.55
N VAL A 200 -6.38 0.60 8.66
CA VAL A 200 -5.00 0.31 9.03
C VAL A 200 -4.10 1.24 8.24
N GLU A 201 -3.42 2.11 8.96
CA GLU A 201 -2.45 3.04 8.40
C GLU A 201 -1.12 2.32 8.17
N PHE A 202 -0.44 2.62 7.06
CA PHE A 202 0.85 2.05 6.73
C PHE A 202 1.96 3.08 6.89
N PHE A 203 1.75 4.26 6.33
CA PHE A 203 2.72 5.36 6.41
C PHE A 203 2.08 6.69 6.01
N GLU A 204 2.76 7.75 6.38
CA GLU A 204 2.51 9.12 5.94
C GLU A 204 3.85 9.84 5.79
N ASP A 205 3.98 10.72 4.79
CA ASP A 205 5.18 11.49 4.51
C ASP A 205 4.81 12.83 3.87
N GLU A 206 5.37 13.92 4.35
CA GLU A 206 5.15 15.28 3.82
C GLU A 206 6.02 15.60 2.59
N LEU A 207 6.79 14.63 2.12
CA LEU A 207 7.66 14.76 0.94
C LEU A 207 8.57 15.98 1.02
N SER A 208 9.17 16.24 2.18
CA SER A 208 10.01 17.41 2.45
C SER A 208 9.27 18.75 2.17
N ASP A 209 8.06 18.89 2.71
CA ASP A 209 7.17 20.05 2.53
C ASP A 209 6.71 20.31 1.08
N ASN A 210 6.82 19.33 0.19
CA ASN A 210 6.41 19.45 -1.21
C ASN A 210 5.15 18.68 -1.56
N GLY A 211 4.42 18.20 -0.58
CA GLY A 211 3.22 17.45 -0.85
C GLY A 211 2.84 16.50 0.26
N ILE A 212 2.26 15.38 -0.09
CA ILE A 212 1.93 14.31 0.85
C ILE A 212 1.98 12.96 0.14
N SER A 213 2.45 11.95 0.85
CA SER A 213 2.31 10.56 0.44
C SER A 213 1.75 9.75 1.60
N GLU A 214 0.73 8.95 1.34
CA GLU A 214 0.11 8.11 2.34
C GLU A 214 -0.25 6.72 1.81
N GLY A 215 -0.21 5.72 2.69
CA GLY A 215 -0.67 4.38 2.40
C GLY A 215 -1.55 3.86 3.52
N LYS A 216 -2.78 3.43 3.19
CA LYS A 216 -3.73 2.90 4.14
C LYS A 216 -4.70 1.92 3.51
N ILE A 217 -5.18 0.97 4.32
CA ILE A 217 -6.26 0.08 3.94
C ILE A 217 -7.52 0.37 4.75
N ARG A 218 -8.66 0.45 4.05
CA ARG A 218 -10.01 0.48 4.63
C ARG A 218 -10.70 -0.83 4.29
N PHE A 219 -11.22 -1.50 5.28
CA PHE A 219 -11.80 -2.82 5.13
C PHE A 219 -13.18 -2.90 5.78
N ARG A 220 -14.15 -3.43 5.05
CA ARG A 220 -15.55 -3.54 5.48
C ARG A 220 -16.00 -4.98 5.40
N ILE A 221 -16.65 -5.44 6.47
CA ILE A 221 -17.32 -6.73 6.51
C ILE A 221 -18.81 -6.45 6.56
N MET A 222 -19.55 -7.08 5.66
CA MET A 222 -21.00 -6.98 5.50
C MET A 222 -21.61 -8.36 5.62
N ASN A 223 -22.95 -8.47 5.65
CA ASN A 223 -23.61 -9.76 5.82
C ASN A 223 -23.17 -10.82 4.81
N ASP A 224 -23.06 -10.43 3.53
CA ASP A 224 -22.89 -11.38 2.42
C ASP A 224 -21.54 -11.27 1.72
N CYS A 225 -20.72 -10.32 2.11
CA CYS A 225 -19.42 -10.09 1.49
C CYS A 225 -18.44 -9.33 2.40
N PHE A 226 -17.18 -9.31 2.01
CA PHE A 226 -16.25 -8.30 2.48
C PHE A 226 -15.66 -7.51 1.31
N TYR A 227 -15.23 -6.30 1.62
CA TYR A 227 -14.57 -5.40 0.68
C TYR A 227 -13.42 -4.65 1.33
N GLY A 228 -12.27 -4.66 0.68
CA GLY A 228 -11.08 -3.91 1.08
C GLY A 228 -10.63 -2.94 0.01
N LEU A 229 -10.19 -1.77 0.42
CA LEU A 229 -9.54 -0.76 -0.41
C LEU A 229 -8.21 -0.38 0.22
N MET A 230 -7.13 -0.87 -0.35
CA MET A 230 -5.78 -0.37 -0.10
C MET A 230 -5.52 0.78 -1.05
N ARG A 231 -5.18 1.95 -0.53
CA ARG A 231 -4.85 3.13 -1.32
C ARG A 231 -3.43 3.60 -1.02
N SER A 232 -2.66 3.82 -2.08
CA SER A 232 -1.46 4.62 -2.10
C SER A 232 -1.80 5.95 -2.76
N TYR A 233 -1.74 7.02 -2.01
CA TYR A 233 -1.99 8.38 -2.46
C TYR A 233 -0.70 9.17 -2.46
N VAL A 234 -0.45 9.89 -3.54
CA VAL A 234 0.68 10.80 -3.66
C VAL A 234 0.19 12.12 -4.24
N ARG A 235 0.57 13.19 -3.59
CA ARG A 235 0.45 14.55 -4.10
C ARG A 235 1.84 15.18 -4.06
N VAL A 236 2.39 15.53 -5.20
CA VAL A 236 3.58 16.37 -5.29
C VAL A 236 3.13 17.74 -5.78
N ASP A 237 3.25 18.74 -4.91
CA ASP A 237 2.67 20.07 -5.12
C ASP A 237 3.20 20.74 -6.39
N ASN A 238 2.28 21.28 -7.16
CA ASN A 238 2.51 21.88 -8.48
C ASN A 238 3.04 20.92 -9.56
N VAL A 239 3.08 19.61 -9.30
CA VAL A 239 3.54 18.59 -10.24
C VAL A 239 2.39 17.66 -10.62
N LEU A 240 2.01 16.76 -9.71
CA LEU A 240 0.99 15.74 -10.02
C LEU A 240 0.31 15.20 -8.75
N ILE A 241 -0.81 14.53 -8.99
CA ILE A 241 -1.48 13.69 -8.03
C ILE A 241 -1.60 12.28 -8.61
N ARG A 242 -1.36 11.26 -7.76
CA ARG A 242 -1.45 9.84 -8.11
C ARG A 242 -2.25 9.10 -7.05
N ASN A 243 -3.23 8.31 -7.51
CA ASN A 243 -3.93 7.31 -6.72
C ASN A 243 -3.65 5.92 -7.27
N ILE A 244 -3.14 5.02 -6.44
CA ILE A 244 -3.06 3.59 -6.75
C ILE A 244 -4.00 2.88 -5.78
N ASP A 245 -5.08 2.34 -6.31
CA ASP A 245 -6.09 1.63 -5.56
C ASP A 245 -5.98 0.13 -5.82
N THR A 246 -5.77 -0.65 -4.78
CA THR A 246 -6.00 -2.10 -4.79
C THR A 246 -7.29 -2.39 -4.06
N ARG A 247 -8.25 -2.99 -4.76
CA ARG A 247 -9.54 -3.39 -4.21
C ARG A 247 -9.64 -4.89 -4.17
N ILE A 248 -10.17 -5.43 -3.08
CA ILE A 248 -10.52 -6.83 -2.95
C ILE A 248 -11.99 -6.96 -2.60
N TYR A 249 -12.64 -7.95 -3.18
CA TYR A 249 -14.03 -8.29 -2.91
C TYR A 249 -14.19 -9.80 -2.83
N TYR A 250 -14.96 -10.25 -1.87
CA TYR A 250 -15.36 -11.65 -1.74
C TYR A 250 -16.81 -11.76 -1.29
N GLY A 251 -17.64 -12.40 -2.10
CA GLY A 251 -18.97 -12.86 -1.67
C GLY A 251 -18.82 -14.15 -0.87
N PHE A 252 -19.40 -14.20 0.33
CA PHE A 252 -19.29 -15.39 1.16
C PHE A 252 -19.91 -16.60 0.48
N GLY A 253 -19.07 -17.59 0.18
CA GLY A 253 -19.43 -18.78 -0.57
C GLY A 253 -18.85 -18.82 -1.99
N ASP A 254 -18.32 -17.73 -2.50
CA ASP A 254 -17.65 -17.73 -3.81
C ASP A 254 -16.38 -18.59 -3.80
N PRO A 255 -15.94 -19.14 -4.93
CA PRO A 255 -14.71 -19.92 -5.01
C PRO A 255 -13.45 -19.08 -5.11
N TYR A 256 -13.57 -17.74 -5.23
CA TYR A 256 -12.46 -16.83 -5.44
C TYR A 256 -12.70 -15.46 -4.80
N ILE A 257 -11.62 -14.75 -4.55
CA ILE A 257 -11.61 -13.31 -4.25
C ILE A 257 -11.38 -12.56 -5.57
N ILE A 258 -12.20 -11.57 -5.86
CA ILE A 258 -11.98 -10.62 -6.97
C ILE A 258 -11.00 -9.57 -6.48
N ARG A 259 -9.96 -9.34 -7.25
CA ARG A 259 -8.94 -8.33 -6.99
C ARG A 259 -8.89 -7.34 -8.17
N ASN A 260 -8.84 -6.04 -7.87
CA ASN A 260 -8.73 -4.98 -8.87
C ASN A 260 -7.59 -4.05 -8.50
N ILE A 261 -6.72 -3.74 -9.45
CA ILE A 261 -5.80 -2.61 -9.35
C ILE A 261 -6.24 -1.53 -10.31
N SER A 262 -6.22 -0.29 -9.84
CA SER A 262 -6.53 0.88 -10.64
C SER A 262 -5.52 1.98 -10.33
N VAL A 263 -4.86 2.51 -11.36
CA VAL A 263 -3.90 3.61 -11.25
C VAL A 263 -4.47 4.83 -11.95
N LYS A 264 -4.61 5.90 -11.19
CA LYS A 264 -4.97 7.22 -11.70
C LYS A 264 -3.84 8.20 -11.40
N GLU A 265 -3.48 9.00 -12.39
CA GLU A 265 -2.49 10.06 -12.26
C GLU A 265 -2.90 11.26 -13.10
N MET A 266 -2.69 12.45 -12.57
CA MET A 266 -2.98 13.70 -13.29
C MET A 266 -2.08 14.81 -12.80
N SER A 267 -1.59 15.64 -13.74
CA SER A 267 -0.84 16.86 -13.38
C SER A 267 -1.73 17.92 -12.77
N TYR A 268 -1.14 18.77 -11.93
CA TYR A 268 -1.82 19.95 -11.37
C TYR A 268 -2.41 20.85 -12.45
N GLU A 269 -1.65 21.12 -13.51
CA GLU A 269 -2.11 21.94 -14.65
C GLU A 269 -3.39 21.37 -15.24
N LYS A 270 -3.43 20.07 -15.50
CA LYS A 270 -4.63 19.42 -16.08
C LYS A 270 -5.82 19.48 -15.15
N LEU A 271 -5.62 19.24 -13.85
CA LEU A 271 -6.68 19.35 -12.83
C LEU A 271 -7.23 20.77 -12.77
N THR A 272 -6.36 21.78 -12.76
CA THR A 272 -6.75 23.19 -12.78
C THR A 272 -7.56 23.54 -14.02
N ASN A 273 -7.13 23.07 -15.19
CA ASN A 273 -7.85 23.30 -16.45
C ASN A 273 -9.24 22.60 -16.47
N MET A 274 -9.42 21.55 -15.68
CA MET A 274 -10.72 20.89 -15.48
C MET A 274 -11.56 21.59 -14.40
N GLY A 275 -11.11 22.68 -13.83
CA GLY A 275 -11.84 23.45 -12.81
C GLY A 275 -11.61 22.96 -11.37
N PHE A 276 -10.64 22.09 -11.12
CA PHE A 276 -10.29 21.71 -9.77
C PHE A 276 -9.54 22.84 -9.06
N SER A 277 -10.00 23.18 -7.85
CA SER A 277 -9.37 24.23 -7.02
C SER A 277 -8.52 23.61 -5.92
N PHE A 278 -7.24 23.94 -5.90
CA PHE A 278 -6.30 23.58 -4.82
C PHE A 278 -6.44 24.55 -3.65
N SER A 279 -7.62 24.57 -3.02
CA SER A 279 -7.91 25.45 -1.89
C SER A 279 -7.25 24.96 -0.60
N ASN A 280 -7.06 25.88 0.37
CA ASN A 280 -6.60 25.50 1.70
C ASN A 280 -7.54 24.49 2.38
N GLU A 281 -8.85 24.61 2.15
CA GLU A 281 -9.84 23.64 2.67
C GLU A 281 -9.59 22.24 2.13
N TRP A 282 -9.30 22.11 0.84
CA TRP A 282 -8.94 20.81 0.27
C TRP A 282 -7.61 20.30 0.82
N ASN A 283 -6.59 21.16 0.91
CA ASN A 283 -5.27 20.80 1.45
C ASN A 283 -5.32 20.30 2.89
N MET A 284 -6.27 20.78 3.68
CA MET A 284 -6.49 20.34 5.07
C MET A 284 -7.51 19.22 5.21
N SER A 285 -8.09 18.76 4.11
CA SER A 285 -9.08 17.69 4.14
C SER A 285 -8.43 16.31 4.35
N PRO A 286 -8.92 15.50 5.29
CA PRO A 286 -8.47 14.11 5.44
C PRO A 286 -8.90 13.21 4.27
N ASN A 287 -9.73 13.71 3.37
CA ASN A 287 -10.28 12.97 2.23
C ASN A 287 -9.77 13.51 0.87
N GLN A 288 -8.58 14.11 0.84
CA GLN A 288 -8.01 14.68 -0.38
C GLN A 288 -8.05 13.71 -1.57
N SER A 289 -7.61 12.48 -1.35
CA SER A 289 -7.55 11.45 -2.38
C SER A 289 -8.93 11.05 -2.95
N ASP A 290 -9.97 11.06 -2.11
CA ASP A 290 -11.34 10.74 -2.55
C ASP A 290 -11.95 11.90 -3.34
N ILE A 291 -11.72 13.13 -2.89
CA ILE A 291 -12.22 14.35 -3.54
C ILE A 291 -11.60 14.49 -4.94
N VAL A 292 -10.27 14.52 -5.02
CA VAL A 292 -9.56 14.70 -6.31
C VAL A 292 -9.78 13.52 -7.25
N GLY A 293 -9.93 12.32 -6.71
CA GLY A 293 -10.16 11.10 -7.49
C GLY A 293 -11.42 11.15 -8.38
N GLN A 294 -12.40 12.01 -8.03
CA GLN A 294 -13.61 12.25 -8.84
C GLN A 294 -13.29 13.04 -10.12
N TYR A 295 -12.29 13.90 -10.08
CA TYR A 295 -11.84 14.70 -11.23
C TYR A 295 -10.86 13.96 -12.13
N MET A 296 -10.17 12.94 -11.61
CA MET A 296 -9.10 12.24 -12.35
C MET A 296 -9.61 11.35 -13.51
N GLY A 297 -10.93 11.24 -13.69
CA GLY A 297 -11.51 10.50 -14.82
C GLY A 297 -11.17 9.00 -14.82
N LYS A 298 -10.96 8.44 -16.03
CA LYS A 298 -10.63 7.03 -16.20
C LYS A 298 -9.20 6.73 -15.73
N PRO A 299 -8.94 5.53 -15.18
CA PRO A 299 -7.59 5.13 -14.81
C PRO A 299 -6.67 5.03 -16.04
N LEU A 300 -5.38 5.30 -15.82
CA LEU A 300 -4.31 5.05 -16.80
C LEU A 300 -4.09 3.56 -16.99
N PHE A 301 -4.27 2.82 -15.91
CA PHE A 301 -4.12 1.38 -15.88
C PHE A 301 -5.18 0.79 -14.95
N GLU A 302 -5.83 -0.27 -15.40
CA GLU A 302 -6.78 -1.02 -14.57
C GLU A 302 -6.75 -2.48 -14.98
N ILE A 303 -6.68 -3.37 -13.99
CA ILE A 303 -6.74 -4.81 -14.20
C ILE A 303 -7.52 -5.48 -13.08
N ASN A 304 -8.25 -6.53 -13.43
CA ASN A 304 -8.90 -7.43 -12.49
C ASN A 304 -8.23 -8.80 -12.55
N ASP A 305 -8.12 -9.48 -11.40
CA ASP A 305 -7.75 -10.88 -11.35
C ASP A 305 -8.57 -11.65 -10.30
N LEU A 306 -8.44 -12.97 -10.31
CA LEU A 306 -9.14 -13.87 -9.41
C LEU A 306 -8.12 -14.63 -8.56
N VAL A 307 -8.30 -14.58 -7.24
CA VAL A 307 -7.54 -15.39 -6.29
C VAL A 307 -8.42 -16.54 -5.83
N TYR A 308 -8.16 -17.74 -6.34
CA TYR A 308 -8.89 -18.95 -5.96
C TYR A 308 -8.52 -19.42 -4.56
N LEU A 309 -9.53 -19.88 -3.82
CA LEU A 309 -9.44 -20.33 -2.43
C LEU A 309 -9.21 -21.81 -2.30
#